data_8e892fb0bbd14e49144ca08056282eff
#
_entry.id   8e892fb0bbd14e49144ca08056282eff
#
_cell.length_a   1.000
_cell.length_b   1.000
_cell.length_c   1.000
_cell.angle_alpha   90.00
_cell.angle_beta   90.00
_cell.angle_gamma   90.00
#
_symmetry.space_group_name_H-M   'P 1'
#
loop_
_entity.id
_entity.type
_entity.pdbx_description
1 polymer ?
#
loop_
_entity_poly.entity_id
_entity_poly.type
_entity_poly.pdbx_seq_one_letter_code
_entity_poly.pdbx_strand_id
1 'polypeptide(L)'
;MKTKVLLQINVTANWGSTGKIAEQIGLCAMMNGWESYIAYGRWCNPSKSHLIKIGNKLDMYMHYAEQRIRDNEGLCSRGATKRLIKLISEIRPDVVQLHNIHDHYLNYRLLFEYLNKTEIKVVWTMHDCWTFTGHCSHFITKGCERWKTDCFDCPLQREYPKTLFDRSKKNFTMKKNLFGANNNLTIIACSEWIANFVRQSFLKNKSIRVINNGVDLNVFKNSASLCTNKKIFQVLAVSNVWNKDKGFDDILNLRKILSSEYEMTIVGVTKQQLNSLPQGLVGIERTQNVQELVALYSKADVFINPTYADNFPTVNLEALACGTPVITYRTGGSPEAIDERTGVVVEQGDVNGLVEAIYRMKEDPLSSADCRKRAEKCFDKDKCFEKYVELYEKLI
;
A
#
# COMPACT_ATOMS: atom_id res chain seq x y z
N MET A 1 21.17 -26.74 -13.49
CA MET A 1 19.75 -26.24 -13.61
C MET A 1 19.78 -24.83 -14.13
N LYS A 2 18.82 -24.43 -14.99
CA LYS A 2 18.70 -23.03 -15.44
C LYS A 2 18.30 -22.17 -14.23
N THR A 3 18.95 -21.03 -14.05
CA THR A 3 18.56 -20.06 -13.01
C THR A 3 17.17 -19.52 -13.32
N LYS A 4 16.27 -19.54 -12.34
CA LYS A 4 14.93 -18.99 -12.46
C LYS A 4 14.99 -17.47 -12.39
N VAL A 5 14.15 -16.79 -13.17
CA VAL A 5 14.21 -15.33 -13.34
C VAL A 5 12.87 -14.70 -12.96
N LEU A 6 12.93 -13.77 -12.01
CA LEU A 6 11.82 -12.90 -11.62
C LEU A 6 12.02 -11.50 -12.20
N LEU A 7 11.06 -11.00 -12.95
CA LEU A 7 11.00 -9.60 -13.36
C LEU A 7 9.81 -8.92 -12.69
N GLN A 8 10.07 -7.93 -11.84
CA GLN A 8 9.06 -7.09 -11.23
C GLN A 8 8.88 -5.78 -12.00
N ILE A 9 7.65 -5.31 -12.16
CA ILE A 9 7.33 -4.03 -12.81
C ILE A 9 6.55 -3.17 -11.83
N ASN A 10 7.12 -2.02 -11.45
CA ASN A 10 6.51 -1.08 -10.50
C ASN A 10 6.83 0.36 -10.89
N VAL A 11 6.06 1.31 -10.37
CA VAL A 11 6.32 2.74 -10.55
C VAL A 11 7.65 3.17 -9.92
N THR A 12 8.08 2.54 -8.84
CA THR A 12 9.31 2.83 -8.09
C THR A 12 10.10 1.56 -7.76
N ALA A 13 11.39 1.68 -7.51
CA ALA A 13 12.23 0.59 -7.01
C ALA A 13 12.86 0.98 -5.66
N ASN A 14 12.65 0.17 -4.62
CA ASN A 14 13.13 0.41 -3.26
C ASN A 14 12.84 1.83 -2.74
N TRP A 15 11.75 2.45 -3.22
CA TRP A 15 11.30 3.77 -2.83
C TRP A 15 9.78 3.79 -2.60
N GLY A 16 9.33 4.46 -1.53
CA GLY A 16 7.93 4.42 -1.10
C GLY A 16 7.52 3.03 -0.63
N SER A 17 6.22 2.83 -0.35
CA SER A 17 5.71 1.54 0.18
C SER A 17 5.81 0.42 -0.85
N THR A 18 5.25 0.61 -2.05
CA THR A 18 5.21 -0.44 -3.08
C THR A 18 6.58 -0.80 -3.63
N GLY A 19 7.49 0.19 -3.75
CA GLY A 19 8.87 -0.05 -4.16
C GLY A 19 9.68 -0.82 -3.13
N LYS A 20 9.45 -0.58 -1.84
CA LYS A 20 10.06 -1.37 -0.76
C LYS A 20 9.53 -2.81 -0.74
N ILE A 21 8.23 -3.00 -0.99
CA ILE A 21 7.64 -4.34 -1.12
C ILE A 21 8.28 -5.10 -2.28
N ALA A 22 8.41 -4.47 -3.46
CA ALA A 22 9.08 -5.08 -4.61
C ALA A 22 10.54 -5.46 -4.29
N GLU A 23 11.29 -4.59 -3.60
CA GLU A 23 12.65 -4.90 -3.13
C GLU A 23 12.68 -6.11 -2.21
N GLN A 24 11.80 -6.19 -1.21
CA GLN A 24 11.77 -7.30 -0.26
C GLN A 24 11.40 -8.63 -0.94
N ILE A 25 10.44 -8.61 -1.88
CA ILE A 25 10.12 -9.80 -2.69
C ILE A 25 11.35 -10.23 -3.51
N GLY A 26 12.05 -9.27 -4.15
CA GLY A 26 13.28 -9.55 -4.89
C GLY A 26 14.38 -10.15 -4.04
N LEU A 27 14.59 -9.61 -2.82
CA LEU A 27 15.56 -10.14 -1.86
C LEU A 27 15.22 -11.59 -1.46
N CYS A 28 13.95 -11.85 -1.14
CA CYS A 28 13.49 -13.19 -0.79
C CYS A 28 13.66 -14.16 -1.96
N ALA A 29 13.34 -13.75 -3.18
CA ALA A 29 13.55 -14.56 -4.39
C ALA A 29 15.04 -14.91 -4.60
N MET A 30 15.94 -13.93 -4.44
CA MET A 30 17.39 -14.16 -4.56
C MET A 30 17.91 -15.11 -3.49
N MET A 31 17.45 -15.04 -2.26
CA MET A 31 17.80 -16.00 -1.19
C MET A 31 17.35 -17.42 -1.53
N ASN A 32 16.32 -17.57 -2.38
CA ASN A 32 15.83 -18.85 -2.89
C ASN A 32 16.40 -19.22 -4.29
N GLY A 33 17.51 -18.59 -4.69
CA GLY A 33 18.23 -18.94 -5.91
C GLY A 33 17.66 -18.38 -7.21
N TRP A 34 16.78 -17.39 -7.15
CA TRP A 34 16.27 -16.68 -8.33
C TRP A 34 17.17 -15.51 -8.70
N GLU A 35 17.23 -15.19 -9.96
CA GLU A 35 17.74 -13.90 -10.45
C GLU A 35 16.59 -12.88 -10.44
N SER A 36 16.82 -11.69 -9.87
CA SER A 36 15.75 -10.68 -9.66
C SER A 36 16.04 -9.40 -10.43
N TYR A 37 15.04 -8.95 -11.19
CA TYR A 37 15.00 -7.68 -11.90
C TYR A 37 13.83 -6.82 -11.40
N ILE A 38 14.04 -5.48 -11.32
CA ILE A 38 12.98 -4.51 -11.07
C ILE A 38 12.99 -3.45 -12.16
N ALA A 39 11.97 -3.49 -13.02
CA ALA A 39 11.71 -2.45 -14.02
C ALA A 39 10.85 -1.36 -13.40
N TYR A 40 11.35 -0.10 -13.40
CA TYR A 40 10.70 1.00 -12.68
C TYR A 40 10.55 2.28 -13.51
N GLY A 41 9.50 3.07 -13.18
CA GLY A 41 9.14 4.28 -13.91
C GLY A 41 9.73 5.58 -13.38
N ARG A 42 9.75 5.80 -12.07
CA ARG A 42 10.02 7.12 -11.48
C ARG A 42 11.28 7.15 -10.62
N TRP A 43 11.14 6.87 -9.34
CA TRP A 43 12.22 6.98 -8.35
C TRP A 43 12.77 5.62 -7.96
N CYS A 44 14.05 5.60 -7.61
CA CYS A 44 14.69 4.42 -7.06
C CYS A 44 15.69 4.79 -5.96
N ASN A 45 15.84 3.90 -5.00
CA ASN A 45 16.99 3.81 -4.12
C ASN A 45 17.89 2.65 -4.59
N PRO A 46 19.11 2.51 -4.08
CA PRO A 46 19.96 1.36 -4.32
C PRO A 46 19.19 0.06 -4.05
N SER A 47 19.35 -0.92 -4.94
CA SER A 47 18.68 -2.23 -4.90
C SER A 47 19.70 -3.35 -5.09
N LYS A 48 19.38 -4.53 -4.55
CA LYS A 48 20.14 -5.77 -4.85
C LYS A 48 19.64 -6.44 -6.14
N SER A 49 18.41 -6.15 -6.57
CA SER A 49 17.90 -6.59 -7.87
C SER A 49 18.53 -5.78 -9.03
N HIS A 50 18.58 -6.35 -10.20
CA HIS A 50 18.97 -5.63 -11.42
C HIS A 50 17.91 -4.59 -11.77
N LEU A 51 18.30 -3.31 -11.78
CA LEU A 51 17.37 -2.19 -12.04
C LEU A 51 17.27 -1.89 -13.52
N ILE A 52 16.03 -1.79 -14.04
CA ILE A 52 15.71 -1.41 -15.42
C ILE A 52 14.85 -0.14 -15.39
N LYS A 53 15.39 0.97 -15.91
CA LYS A 53 14.62 2.23 -16.01
C LYS A 53 13.69 2.20 -17.22
N ILE A 54 12.40 2.44 -17.01
CA ILE A 54 11.38 2.54 -18.07
C ILE A 54 11.19 4.01 -18.43
N GLY A 55 11.56 4.37 -19.67
CA GLY A 55 11.41 5.73 -20.16
C GLY A 55 12.31 6.77 -19.48
N ASN A 56 11.99 8.03 -19.72
CA ASN A 56 12.69 9.19 -19.20
C ASN A 56 11.70 10.25 -18.64
N LYS A 57 12.22 11.38 -18.18
CA LYS A 57 11.39 12.46 -17.65
C LYS A 57 10.41 13.03 -18.68
N LEU A 58 10.83 13.15 -19.95
CA LEU A 58 9.99 13.68 -21.03
C LEU A 58 8.82 12.72 -21.32
N ASP A 59 9.10 11.41 -21.41
CA ASP A 59 8.06 10.39 -21.56
C ASP A 59 7.01 10.51 -20.45
N MET A 60 7.44 10.72 -19.21
CA MET A 60 6.58 10.87 -18.05
C MET A 60 5.72 12.14 -18.11
N TYR A 61 6.31 13.30 -18.46
CA TYR A 61 5.56 14.55 -18.55
C TYR A 61 4.53 14.54 -19.69
N MET A 62 4.89 13.96 -20.84
CA MET A 62 3.96 13.79 -21.95
C MET A 62 2.80 12.87 -21.56
N HIS A 63 3.09 11.77 -20.88
CA HIS A 63 2.08 10.85 -20.39
C HIS A 63 1.13 11.52 -19.37
N TYR A 64 1.69 12.31 -18.44
CA TYR A 64 0.92 13.09 -17.48
C TYR A 64 -0.03 14.07 -18.20
N ALA A 65 0.45 14.80 -19.20
CA ALA A 65 -0.37 15.74 -19.97
C ALA A 65 -1.53 15.02 -20.70
N GLU A 66 -1.24 13.90 -21.37
CA GLU A 66 -2.26 13.07 -22.03
C GLU A 66 -3.30 12.53 -21.04
N GLN A 67 -2.87 12.06 -19.88
CA GLN A 67 -3.77 11.59 -18.84
C GLN A 67 -4.68 12.72 -18.34
N ARG A 68 -4.10 13.90 -18.06
CA ARG A 68 -4.85 15.07 -17.59
C ARG A 68 -5.93 15.54 -18.56
N ILE A 69 -5.68 15.39 -19.84
CA ILE A 69 -6.63 15.82 -20.88
C ILE A 69 -7.58 14.68 -21.24
N ARG A 70 -7.06 13.48 -21.50
CA ARG A 70 -7.77 12.41 -22.20
C ARG A 70 -8.07 11.16 -21.35
N ASP A 71 -7.81 11.18 -20.05
CA ASP A 71 -8.00 10.00 -19.19
C ASP A 71 -7.24 8.76 -19.72
N ASN A 72 -6.01 8.96 -20.18
CA ASN A 72 -5.16 7.92 -20.78
C ASN A 72 -4.14 7.34 -19.78
N GLU A 73 -4.52 7.22 -18.50
CA GLU A 73 -3.65 6.65 -17.48
C GLU A 73 -3.17 5.25 -17.88
N GLY A 74 -1.85 5.08 -17.94
CA GLY A 74 -1.24 3.79 -18.35
C GLY A 74 -1.40 3.44 -19.83
N LEU A 75 -1.70 4.38 -20.75
CA LEU A 75 -1.90 4.14 -22.19
C LEU A 75 -0.92 4.92 -23.09
N CYS A 76 -0.08 5.79 -22.51
CA CYS A 76 0.99 6.49 -23.24
C CYS A 76 2.33 5.75 -23.08
N SER A 77 3.47 6.44 -23.14
CA SER A 77 4.82 5.84 -22.99
C SER A 77 5.10 4.64 -23.92
N ARG A 78 4.56 4.67 -25.15
CA ARG A 78 4.61 3.54 -26.10
C ARG A 78 6.05 3.12 -26.44
N GLY A 79 6.94 4.09 -26.71
CA GLY A 79 8.34 3.80 -27.06
C GLY A 79 9.10 3.13 -25.91
N ALA A 80 8.93 3.65 -24.68
CA ALA A 80 9.51 3.08 -23.48
C ALA A 80 9.02 1.65 -23.23
N THR A 81 7.70 1.42 -23.38
CA THR A 81 7.12 0.09 -23.21
C THR A 81 7.59 -0.92 -24.29
N LYS A 82 7.74 -0.50 -25.54
CA LYS A 82 8.30 -1.38 -26.59
C LYS A 82 9.75 -1.81 -26.28
N ARG A 83 10.57 -0.87 -25.74
CA ARG A 83 11.94 -1.22 -25.28
C ARG A 83 11.91 -2.20 -24.10
N LEU A 84 11.00 -2.00 -23.15
CA LEU A 84 10.81 -2.95 -22.04
C LEU A 84 10.40 -4.33 -22.56
N ILE A 85 9.45 -4.43 -23.49
CA ILE A 85 9.01 -5.70 -24.08
C ILE A 85 10.18 -6.42 -24.76
N LYS A 86 11.03 -5.68 -25.48
CA LYS A 86 12.24 -6.26 -26.08
C LYS A 86 13.15 -6.84 -24.99
N LEU A 87 13.41 -6.12 -23.91
CA LEU A 87 14.19 -6.61 -22.77
C LEU A 87 13.55 -7.84 -22.12
N ILE A 88 12.22 -7.87 -21.95
CA ILE A 88 11.50 -9.05 -21.43
C ILE A 88 11.77 -10.27 -22.34
N SER A 89 11.75 -10.09 -23.66
CA SER A 89 12.03 -11.18 -24.60
C SER A 89 13.48 -11.67 -24.59
N GLU A 90 14.44 -10.81 -24.21
CA GLU A 90 15.85 -11.13 -24.03
C GLU A 90 16.13 -11.81 -22.68
N ILE A 91 15.59 -11.26 -21.59
CA ILE A 91 15.73 -11.78 -20.21
C ILE A 91 15.01 -13.13 -20.07
N ARG A 92 13.86 -13.30 -20.73
CA ARG A 92 13.01 -14.51 -20.65
C ARG A 92 12.65 -14.88 -19.22
N PRO A 93 11.98 -13.96 -18.45
CA PRO A 93 11.62 -14.25 -17.08
C PRO A 93 10.64 -15.42 -17.01
N ASP A 94 10.79 -16.25 -15.98
CA ASP A 94 9.84 -17.32 -15.69
C ASP A 94 8.56 -16.74 -15.07
N VAL A 95 8.70 -15.65 -14.28
CA VAL A 95 7.60 -14.91 -13.67
C VAL A 95 7.74 -13.40 -13.92
N VAL A 96 6.66 -12.77 -14.38
CA VAL A 96 6.50 -11.31 -14.38
C VAL A 96 5.57 -10.93 -13.24
N GLN A 97 6.13 -10.25 -12.23
CA GLN A 97 5.39 -9.70 -11.09
C GLN A 97 5.01 -8.25 -11.37
N LEU A 98 3.72 -7.95 -11.39
CA LEU A 98 3.20 -6.60 -11.55
C LEU A 98 2.82 -6.02 -10.20
N HIS A 99 3.11 -4.73 -10.00
CA HIS A 99 2.65 -3.90 -8.90
C HIS A 99 1.81 -2.75 -9.46
N ASN A 100 2.16 -1.49 -9.16
CA ASN A 100 1.48 -0.34 -9.74
C ASN A 100 2.02 -0.07 -11.14
N ILE A 101 1.26 -0.48 -12.17
CA ILE A 101 1.59 -0.27 -13.59
C ILE A 101 0.94 1.00 -14.17
N HIS A 102 0.28 1.78 -13.36
CA HIS A 102 -0.19 3.15 -13.62
C HIS A 102 0.85 4.19 -13.14
N ASP A 103 0.53 5.49 -13.19
CA ASP A 103 1.39 6.60 -12.76
C ASP A 103 2.43 7.04 -13.81
N HIS A 104 2.02 7.08 -15.08
CA HIS A 104 2.64 7.82 -16.20
C HIS A 104 3.98 7.29 -16.73
N TYR A 105 4.26 6.01 -16.69
CA TYR A 105 5.54 5.47 -17.14
C TYR A 105 5.43 4.28 -18.11
N LEU A 106 4.30 3.62 -18.17
CA LEU A 106 4.10 2.36 -18.88
C LEU A 106 2.84 2.42 -19.76
N ASN A 107 2.81 1.67 -20.85
CA ASN A 107 1.62 1.39 -21.64
C ASN A 107 1.14 -0.04 -21.35
N TYR A 108 0.14 -0.18 -20.45
CA TYR A 108 -0.35 -1.49 -20.06
C TYR A 108 -0.99 -2.27 -21.22
N ARG A 109 -1.55 -1.56 -22.22
CA ARG A 109 -2.14 -2.21 -23.39
C ARG A 109 -1.08 -2.98 -24.17
N LEU A 110 0.02 -2.33 -24.53
CA LEU A 110 1.13 -2.99 -25.25
C LEU A 110 1.75 -4.12 -24.42
N LEU A 111 1.92 -3.89 -23.12
CA LEU A 111 2.46 -4.93 -22.24
C LEU A 111 1.57 -6.17 -22.21
N PHE A 112 0.25 -6.01 -22.02
CA PHE A 112 -0.66 -7.16 -21.97
C PHE A 112 -0.92 -7.77 -23.35
N GLU A 113 -0.91 -7.00 -24.44
CA GLU A 113 -0.93 -7.55 -25.81
C GLU A 113 0.27 -8.49 -26.08
N TYR A 114 1.43 -8.23 -25.44
CA TYR A 114 2.60 -9.11 -25.48
C TYR A 114 2.44 -10.29 -24.50
N LEU A 115 2.15 -10.04 -23.23
CA LEU A 115 2.03 -11.09 -22.21
C LEU A 115 0.95 -12.14 -22.55
N ASN A 116 -0.15 -11.71 -23.18
CA ASN A 116 -1.22 -12.60 -23.62
C ASN A 116 -0.82 -13.56 -24.77
N LYS A 117 0.33 -13.32 -25.40
CA LYS A 117 0.90 -14.17 -26.46
C LYS A 117 2.05 -15.05 -25.97
N THR A 118 2.35 -15.02 -24.69
CA THR A 118 3.47 -15.76 -24.08
C THR A 118 2.96 -16.69 -23.00
N GLU A 119 3.77 -17.69 -22.66
CA GLU A 119 3.51 -18.61 -21.54
C GLU A 119 4.06 -18.10 -20.19
N ILE A 120 4.61 -16.87 -20.17
CA ILE A 120 5.14 -16.25 -18.97
C ILE A 120 4.07 -16.19 -17.88
N LYS A 121 4.39 -16.63 -16.68
CA LYS A 121 3.49 -16.54 -15.53
C LYS A 121 3.42 -15.09 -15.06
N VAL A 122 2.20 -14.57 -14.94
CA VAL A 122 1.95 -13.18 -14.51
C VAL A 122 1.33 -13.21 -13.12
N VAL A 123 2.01 -12.59 -12.18
CA VAL A 123 1.48 -12.38 -10.82
C VAL A 123 1.27 -10.90 -10.63
N TRP A 124 0.10 -10.47 -10.14
CA TRP A 124 -0.21 -9.05 -9.96
C TRP A 124 -0.66 -8.75 -8.55
N THR A 125 0.16 -8.00 -7.81
CA THR A 125 -0.18 -7.54 -6.47
C THR A 125 -1.03 -6.27 -6.53
N MET A 126 -2.23 -6.35 -5.97
CA MET A 126 -3.17 -5.23 -5.88
C MET A 126 -2.83 -4.35 -4.67
N HIS A 127 -2.24 -3.19 -4.95
CA HIS A 127 -1.98 -2.16 -3.94
C HIS A 127 -3.10 -1.12 -3.88
N ASP A 128 -3.97 -1.09 -4.89
CA ASP A 128 -5.16 -0.26 -5.01
C ASP A 128 -6.20 -0.88 -5.93
N CYS A 129 -7.28 -0.17 -6.21
CA CYS A 129 -8.39 -0.66 -7.01
C CYS A 129 -8.31 -0.29 -8.51
N TRP A 130 -7.26 0.41 -8.95
CA TRP A 130 -7.14 0.89 -10.33
C TRP A 130 -7.26 -0.22 -11.38
N THR A 131 -6.78 -1.40 -11.06
CA THR A 131 -6.74 -2.55 -11.97
C THR A 131 -8.10 -2.93 -12.52
N PHE A 132 -9.13 -2.89 -11.69
CA PHE A 132 -10.48 -3.33 -12.07
C PHE A 132 -11.51 -2.18 -12.18
N THR A 133 -11.06 -0.93 -12.09
CA THR A 133 -11.88 0.26 -12.35
C THR A 133 -11.58 0.86 -13.73
N GLY A 134 -12.46 1.74 -14.21
CA GLY A 134 -12.22 2.47 -15.47
C GLY A 134 -11.34 3.70 -15.33
N HIS A 135 -11.14 4.20 -14.10
CA HIS A 135 -10.45 5.46 -13.84
C HIS A 135 -9.71 5.46 -12.50
N CYS A 136 -10.45 5.41 -11.39
CA CYS A 136 -9.98 5.70 -10.04
C CYS A 136 -9.18 4.56 -9.40
N SER A 137 -8.27 4.92 -8.49
CA SER A 137 -7.55 3.97 -7.63
C SER A 137 -8.31 3.64 -6.35
N HIS A 138 -9.19 4.55 -5.90
CA HIS A 138 -10.04 4.40 -4.74
C HIS A 138 -11.44 4.94 -5.04
N PHE A 139 -12.47 4.17 -4.76
CA PHE A 139 -13.87 4.55 -5.04
C PHE A 139 -14.75 4.62 -3.79
N ILE A 140 -14.20 4.25 -2.63
CA ILE A 140 -14.95 4.03 -1.39
C ILE A 140 -15.53 5.33 -0.85
N THR A 141 -14.76 6.41 -0.88
CA THR A 141 -15.17 7.74 -0.39
C THR A 141 -16.43 8.28 -1.09
N LYS A 142 -16.75 7.75 -2.27
CA LYS A 142 -17.96 8.08 -3.04
C LYS A 142 -18.99 6.95 -3.08
N GLY A 143 -18.70 5.80 -2.47
CA GLY A 143 -19.60 4.65 -2.51
C GLY A 143 -19.91 4.16 -3.94
N CYS A 144 -18.99 4.36 -4.91
CA CYS A 144 -19.23 4.01 -6.30
C CYS A 144 -19.15 2.50 -6.51
N GLU A 145 -20.20 1.91 -7.08
CA GLU A 145 -20.29 0.47 -7.39
C GLU A 145 -20.25 0.14 -8.89
N ARG A 146 -20.08 1.13 -9.76
CA ARG A 146 -20.10 0.97 -11.23
C ARG A 146 -19.04 0.00 -11.73
N TRP A 147 -17.89 -0.08 -11.07
CA TRP A 147 -16.80 -1.00 -11.38
C TRP A 147 -17.19 -2.49 -11.34
N LYS A 148 -18.29 -2.84 -10.69
CA LYS A 148 -18.79 -4.22 -10.64
C LYS A 148 -19.31 -4.71 -11.99
N THR A 149 -19.87 -3.82 -12.78
CA THR A 149 -20.52 -4.13 -14.06
C THR A 149 -19.93 -3.40 -15.25
N ASP A 150 -19.92 -2.07 -15.21
CA ASP A 150 -19.38 -1.20 -16.26
C ASP A 150 -19.14 0.20 -15.69
N CYS A 151 -17.92 0.74 -15.82
CA CYS A 151 -17.61 2.11 -15.44
C CYS A 151 -18.07 3.07 -16.54
N PHE A 152 -18.76 4.14 -16.14
CA PHE A 152 -19.17 5.25 -17.04
C PHE A 152 -19.51 6.46 -16.18
N ASP A 153 -19.46 7.67 -16.76
CA ASP A 153 -19.83 8.93 -16.08
C ASP A 153 -19.22 8.99 -14.65
N CYS A 154 -17.88 8.98 -14.60
CA CYS A 154 -17.14 8.73 -13.38
C CYS A 154 -17.33 9.84 -12.34
N PRO A 155 -17.87 9.55 -11.14
CA PRO A 155 -18.05 10.58 -10.09
C PRO A 155 -16.72 11.08 -9.52
N LEU A 156 -15.63 10.37 -9.79
CA LEU A 156 -14.26 10.67 -9.32
C LEU A 156 -13.38 11.30 -10.41
N GLN A 157 -13.96 11.68 -11.57
CA GLN A 157 -13.21 12.25 -12.70
C GLN A 157 -12.31 13.42 -12.31
N ARG A 158 -12.74 14.24 -11.34
CA ARG A 158 -12.00 15.42 -10.86
C ARG A 158 -11.11 15.12 -9.64
N GLU A 159 -11.09 13.89 -9.16
CA GLU A 159 -10.20 13.40 -8.11
C GLU A 159 -9.01 12.65 -8.73
N TYR A 160 -8.15 12.04 -7.93
CA TYR A 160 -6.99 11.33 -8.46
C TYR A 160 -7.39 10.01 -9.16
N PRO A 161 -6.89 9.78 -10.39
CA PRO A 161 -6.10 10.62 -11.30
C PRO A 161 -6.98 11.65 -12.04
N LYS A 162 -6.81 12.95 -11.75
CA LYS A 162 -7.63 14.02 -12.32
C LYS A 162 -7.58 14.07 -13.84
N THR A 163 -8.76 14.20 -14.53
CA THR A 163 -8.85 14.35 -15.98
C THR A 163 -9.94 15.35 -16.40
N LEU A 164 -9.79 15.92 -17.59
CA LEU A 164 -10.78 16.82 -18.17
C LEU A 164 -11.92 16.07 -18.86
N PHE A 165 -11.63 14.96 -19.53
CA PHE A 165 -12.63 14.15 -20.25
C PHE A 165 -12.73 12.77 -19.60
N ASP A 166 -13.96 12.34 -19.34
CA ASP A 166 -14.23 10.99 -18.81
C ASP A 166 -14.14 9.95 -19.94
N ARG A 167 -13.23 8.99 -19.78
CA ARG A 167 -13.13 7.81 -20.64
C ARG A 167 -13.23 6.52 -19.83
N SER A 168 -13.79 6.59 -18.64
CA SER A 168 -13.87 5.46 -17.72
C SER A 168 -14.52 4.24 -18.36
N LYS A 169 -15.57 4.39 -19.17
CA LYS A 169 -16.20 3.28 -19.91
C LYS A 169 -15.24 2.61 -20.87
N LYS A 170 -14.53 3.38 -21.68
CA LYS A 170 -13.57 2.85 -22.65
C LYS A 170 -12.40 2.15 -21.95
N ASN A 171 -11.86 2.77 -20.89
CA ASN A 171 -10.76 2.23 -20.12
C ASN A 171 -11.17 0.95 -19.40
N PHE A 172 -12.36 0.90 -18.81
CA PHE A 172 -12.91 -0.28 -18.17
C PHE A 172 -13.03 -1.45 -19.15
N THR A 173 -13.68 -1.22 -20.30
CA THR A 173 -13.85 -2.24 -21.34
C THR A 173 -12.50 -2.75 -21.85
N MET A 174 -11.52 -1.84 -22.05
CA MET A 174 -10.18 -2.22 -22.49
C MET A 174 -9.47 -3.08 -21.44
N LYS A 175 -9.48 -2.67 -20.17
CA LYS A 175 -8.89 -3.45 -19.06
C LYS A 175 -9.55 -4.83 -18.93
N LYS A 176 -10.88 -4.87 -18.94
CA LYS A 176 -11.66 -6.11 -18.88
C LYS A 176 -11.24 -7.09 -19.99
N ASN A 177 -11.12 -6.63 -21.22
CA ASN A 177 -10.73 -7.47 -22.34
C ASN A 177 -9.26 -7.93 -22.25
N LEU A 178 -8.33 -7.02 -21.91
CA LEU A 178 -6.90 -7.33 -21.88
C LEU A 178 -6.51 -8.21 -20.68
N PHE A 179 -6.94 -7.83 -19.48
CA PHE A 179 -6.56 -8.53 -18.25
C PHE A 179 -7.37 -9.82 -18.10
N GLY A 180 -8.64 -9.79 -18.53
CA GLY A 180 -9.49 -10.99 -18.57
C GLY A 180 -8.99 -12.07 -19.51
N ALA A 181 -8.37 -11.69 -20.64
CA ALA A 181 -7.82 -12.63 -21.61
C ALA A 181 -6.54 -13.33 -21.16
N ASN A 182 -5.80 -12.81 -20.17
CA ASN A 182 -4.55 -13.42 -19.72
C ASN A 182 -4.80 -14.67 -18.88
N ASN A 183 -4.61 -15.86 -19.44
CA ASN A 183 -4.83 -17.14 -18.74
C ASN A 183 -3.77 -17.47 -17.69
N ASN A 184 -2.58 -16.86 -17.79
CA ASN A 184 -1.47 -17.06 -16.87
C ASN A 184 -1.47 -16.04 -15.70
N LEU A 185 -2.55 -15.24 -15.54
CA LEU A 185 -2.65 -14.20 -14.52
C LEU A 185 -3.13 -14.77 -13.18
N THR A 186 -2.31 -14.62 -12.16
CA THR A 186 -2.65 -14.81 -10.74
C THR A 186 -2.65 -13.47 -10.03
N ILE A 187 -3.66 -13.21 -9.20
CA ILE A 187 -3.81 -11.97 -8.45
C ILE A 187 -3.43 -12.20 -6.98
N ILE A 188 -2.62 -11.32 -6.46
CA ILE A 188 -2.32 -11.20 -5.03
C ILE A 188 -3.04 -9.98 -4.49
N ALA A 189 -3.83 -10.16 -3.45
CA ALA A 189 -4.45 -9.09 -2.70
C ALA A 189 -3.69 -8.90 -1.38
N CYS A 190 -3.39 -7.66 -0.99
CA CYS A 190 -2.70 -7.38 0.28
C CYS A 190 -3.62 -7.51 1.50
N SER A 191 -4.94 -7.68 1.30
CA SER A 191 -5.95 -7.89 2.35
C SER A 191 -7.13 -8.68 1.82
N GLU A 192 -7.91 -9.31 2.68
CA GLU A 192 -9.19 -9.93 2.31
C GLU A 192 -10.18 -8.88 1.80
N TRP A 193 -10.12 -7.68 2.35
CA TRP A 193 -10.94 -6.57 1.91
C TRP A 193 -10.78 -6.29 0.40
N ILE A 194 -9.55 -6.10 -0.10
CA ILE A 194 -9.33 -5.87 -1.54
C ILE A 194 -9.57 -7.15 -2.36
N ALA A 195 -9.29 -8.34 -1.81
CA ALA A 195 -9.62 -9.61 -2.44
C ALA A 195 -11.12 -9.75 -2.71
N ASN A 196 -11.97 -9.31 -1.78
CA ASN A 196 -13.41 -9.30 -1.93
C ASN A 196 -13.89 -8.39 -3.05
N PHE A 197 -13.25 -7.26 -3.29
CA PHE A 197 -13.55 -6.44 -4.46
C PHE A 197 -13.10 -7.12 -5.76
N VAL A 198 -11.92 -7.71 -5.80
CA VAL A 198 -11.47 -8.45 -6.98
C VAL A 198 -12.44 -9.58 -7.33
N ARG A 199 -12.95 -10.33 -6.34
CA ARG A 199 -13.95 -11.40 -6.52
C ARG A 199 -15.29 -10.90 -7.06
N GLN A 200 -15.61 -9.62 -6.90
CA GLN A 200 -16.81 -8.96 -7.43
C GLN A 200 -16.58 -8.27 -8.77
N SER A 201 -15.34 -8.14 -9.21
CA SER A 201 -14.94 -7.45 -10.44
C SER A 201 -14.95 -8.38 -11.66
N PHE A 202 -14.61 -7.84 -12.83
CA PHE A 202 -14.38 -8.65 -14.03
C PHE A 202 -13.19 -9.63 -13.92
N LEU A 203 -12.39 -9.54 -12.87
CA LEU A 203 -11.27 -10.44 -12.58
C LEU A 203 -11.67 -11.64 -11.69
N LYS A 204 -12.94 -11.79 -11.32
CA LYS A 204 -13.46 -12.81 -10.40
C LYS A 204 -13.09 -14.26 -10.75
N ASN A 205 -12.86 -14.56 -12.03
CA ASN A 205 -12.51 -15.89 -12.50
C ASN A 205 -10.98 -16.16 -12.50
N LYS A 206 -10.15 -15.21 -12.06
CA LYS A 206 -8.71 -15.41 -11.92
C LYS A 206 -8.37 -16.11 -10.60
N SER A 207 -7.21 -16.77 -10.54
CA SER A 207 -6.67 -17.24 -9.26
C SER A 207 -6.39 -16.05 -8.35
N ILE A 208 -7.04 -15.99 -7.18
CA ILE A 208 -6.89 -14.90 -6.22
C ILE A 208 -6.31 -15.49 -4.94
N ARG A 209 -5.21 -14.90 -4.46
CA ARG A 209 -4.55 -15.25 -3.20
C ARG A 209 -4.43 -14.01 -2.33
N VAL A 210 -4.50 -14.18 -1.01
CA VAL A 210 -4.21 -13.11 -0.06
C VAL A 210 -2.83 -13.33 0.52
N ILE A 211 -1.96 -12.34 0.34
CA ILE A 211 -0.65 -12.26 0.98
C ILE A 211 -0.53 -10.86 1.56
N ASN A 212 -0.63 -10.75 2.88
CA ASN A 212 -0.52 -9.47 3.57
C ASN A 212 0.88 -8.88 3.44
N ASN A 213 0.95 -7.55 3.53
CA ASN A 213 2.23 -6.87 3.69
C ASN A 213 2.90 -7.32 4.98
N GLY A 214 4.23 -7.40 4.97
CA GLY A 214 5.02 -7.72 6.16
C GLY A 214 5.70 -6.49 6.75
N VAL A 215 6.13 -6.62 8.00
CA VAL A 215 6.95 -5.64 8.74
C VAL A 215 8.28 -6.27 9.14
N ASP A 216 9.36 -5.47 9.10
CA ASP A 216 10.68 -5.92 9.54
C ASP A 216 10.76 -6.00 11.07
N LEU A 217 10.65 -7.20 11.60
CA LEU A 217 10.65 -7.46 13.04
C LEU A 217 12.02 -7.25 13.72
N ASN A 218 13.10 -7.18 12.94
CA ASN A 218 14.44 -6.86 13.44
C ASN A 218 14.62 -5.35 13.62
N VAL A 219 13.95 -4.57 12.78
CA VAL A 219 13.93 -3.11 12.82
C VAL A 219 12.86 -2.63 13.80
N PHE A 220 11.60 -3.04 13.59
CA PHE A 220 10.48 -2.66 14.44
C PHE A 220 10.37 -3.65 15.60
N LYS A 221 10.94 -3.26 16.73
CA LYS A 221 10.90 -4.02 17.99
C LYS A 221 10.84 -3.05 19.14
N ASN A 222 10.25 -3.47 20.24
CA ASN A 222 10.17 -2.62 21.42
C ASN A 222 11.58 -2.23 21.90
N SER A 223 11.86 -0.94 21.93
CA SER A 223 13.11 -0.36 22.37
C SER A 223 12.99 0.42 23.69
N ALA A 224 11.77 0.55 24.22
CA ALA A 224 11.54 1.25 25.47
C ALA A 224 12.01 0.40 26.66
N SER A 225 12.86 0.95 27.52
CA SER A 225 12.98 0.42 28.88
C SER A 225 11.63 0.63 29.58
N LEU A 226 11.12 -0.39 30.26
CA LEU A 226 9.86 -0.34 30.99
C LEU A 226 9.91 0.74 32.07
N CYS A 227 9.56 1.98 31.71
CA CYS A 227 9.27 3.04 32.67
C CYS A 227 7.83 2.88 33.18
N THR A 228 7.66 2.21 34.29
CA THR A 228 6.38 1.82 34.89
C THR A 228 5.62 2.97 35.56
N ASN A 229 6.14 4.20 35.58
CA ASN A 229 5.49 5.36 36.24
C ASN A 229 5.24 6.53 35.27
N LYS A 230 4.56 6.28 34.14
CA LYS A 230 4.11 7.36 33.25
C LYS A 230 2.87 8.05 33.84
N LYS A 231 2.98 9.34 34.17
CA LYS A 231 1.84 10.18 34.58
C LYS A 231 0.95 10.61 33.40
N ILE A 232 1.48 10.60 32.18
CA ILE A 232 0.83 11.12 30.97
C ILE A 232 0.69 9.98 29.97
N PHE A 233 -0.53 9.75 29.47
CA PHE A 233 -0.83 8.73 28.47
C PHE A 233 -0.43 9.21 27.08
N GLN A 234 0.37 8.43 26.36
CA GLN A 234 0.99 8.78 25.09
C GLN A 234 0.21 8.22 23.91
N VAL A 235 -0.34 9.09 23.08
CA VAL A 235 -1.07 8.74 21.85
C VAL A 235 -0.23 9.11 20.65
N LEU A 236 0.01 8.16 19.75
CA LEU A 236 0.82 8.35 18.54
C LEU A 236 -0.03 8.18 17.27
N ALA A 237 0.18 9.05 16.30
CA ALA A 237 -0.33 8.88 14.93
C ALA A 237 0.80 9.12 13.91
N VAL A 238 0.90 8.27 12.89
CA VAL A 238 1.97 8.32 11.88
C VAL A 238 1.38 8.20 10.48
N SER A 239 1.77 9.10 9.59
CA SER A 239 1.48 9.02 8.16
C SER A 239 2.61 9.68 7.36
N ASN A 240 2.80 9.28 6.10
CA ASN A 240 3.73 9.99 5.20
C ASN A 240 3.20 11.36 4.75
N VAL A 241 1.88 11.49 4.67
CA VAL A 241 1.16 12.71 4.26
C VAL A 241 -0.15 12.76 5.04
N TRP A 242 -0.37 13.86 5.74
CA TRP A 242 -1.64 14.12 6.41
C TRP A 242 -2.57 14.93 5.52
N ASN A 243 -3.73 14.38 5.26
CA ASN A 243 -4.82 15.01 4.53
C ASN A 243 -6.16 14.47 5.08
N LYS A 244 -7.27 14.86 4.46
CA LYS A 244 -8.60 14.42 4.86
C LYS A 244 -8.74 12.88 4.81
N ASP A 245 -8.19 12.24 3.77
CA ASP A 245 -8.28 10.78 3.62
C ASP A 245 -7.47 10.01 4.68
N LYS A 246 -6.51 10.66 5.32
CA LYS A 246 -5.74 10.10 6.44
C LYS A 246 -6.27 10.52 7.81
N GLY A 247 -7.43 11.21 7.87
CA GLY A 247 -8.09 11.60 9.11
C GLY A 247 -7.41 12.74 9.85
N PHE A 248 -6.75 13.66 9.13
CA PHE A 248 -6.07 14.79 9.77
C PHE A 248 -7.04 15.65 10.62
N ASP A 249 -8.24 15.92 10.09
CA ASP A 249 -9.26 16.71 10.81
C ASP A 249 -9.73 15.99 12.08
N ASP A 250 -9.82 14.65 12.05
CA ASP A 250 -10.23 13.85 13.21
C ASP A 250 -9.16 13.86 14.30
N ILE A 251 -7.86 13.84 13.93
CA ILE A 251 -6.75 14.03 14.87
C ILE A 251 -6.84 15.39 15.57
N LEU A 252 -7.13 16.46 14.81
CA LEU A 252 -7.28 17.81 15.38
C LEU A 252 -8.51 17.89 16.32
N ASN A 253 -9.62 17.27 15.94
CA ASN A 253 -10.83 17.23 16.77
C ASN A 253 -10.62 16.37 18.02
N LEU A 254 -10.00 15.22 17.89
CA LEU A 254 -9.63 14.35 19.00
C LEU A 254 -8.79 15.10 20.05
N ARG A 255 -7.77 15.88 19.60
CA ARG A 255 -6.94 16.68 20.53
C ARG A 255 -7.76 17.71 21.33
N LYS A 256 -8.80 18.30 20.74
CA LYS A 256 -9.66 19.29 21.44
C LYS A 256 -10.49 18.67 22.56
N ILE A 257 -10.81 17.37 22.44
CA ILE A 257 -11.64 16.64 23.42
C ILE A 257 -10.79 16.07 24.55
N LEU A 258 -9.59 15.56 24.26
CA LEU A 258 -8.73 14.93 25.26
C LEU A 258 -8.17 15.96 26.26
N SER A 259 -8.13 15.61 27.53
CA SER A 259 -7.55 16.41 28.60
C SER A 259 -6.02 16.50 28.54
N SER A 260 -5.41 17.26 29.43
CA SER A 260 -3.95 17.39 29.55
C SER A 260 -3.23 16.13 30.06
N GLU A 261 -3.99 15.12 30.51
CA GLU A 261 -3.43 13.81 30.89
C GLU A 261 -3.03 12.95 29.69
N TYR A 262 -3.39 13.40 28.46
CA TYR A 262 -3.09 12.74 27.21
C TYR A 262 -2.16 13.64 26.36
N GLU A 263 -0.98 13.15 26.10
CA GLU A 263 -0.06 13.78 25.13
C GLU A 263 -0.21 13.10 23.78
N MET A 264 -0.43 13.89 22.74
CA MET A 264 -0.57 13.38 21.38
C MET A 264 0.63 13.77 20.53
N THR A 265 1.21 12.82 19.83
CA THR A 265 2.27 13.04 18.84
C THR A 265 1.78 12.64 17.45
N ILE A 266 1.99 13.51 16.46
CA ILE A 266 1.67 13.25 15.06
C ILE A 266 2.93 13.37 14.20
N VAL A 267 3.25 12.33 13.42
CA VAL A 267 4.43 12.27 12.54
C VAL A 267 4.01 12.34 11.08
N GLY A 268 4.73 13.11 10.27
CA GLY A 268 4.53 13.28 8.84
C GLY A 268 3.74 14.54 8.46
N VAL A 269 3.66 15.52 9.34
CA VAL A 269 3.02 16.81 9.08
C VAL A 269 3.90 17.70 8.19
N THR A 270 3.27 18.53 7.37
CA THR A 270 3.98 19.57 6.62
C THR A 270 4.32 20.76 7.53
N LYS A 271 5.28 21.60 7.12
CA LYS A 271 5.62 22.86 7.85
C LYS A 271 4.40 23.74 8.07
N GLN A 272 3.51 23.82 7.08
CA GLN A 272 2.29 24.59 7.19
C GLN A 272 1.35 24.01 8.27
N GLN A 273 1.17 22.70 8.26
CA GLN A 273 0.35 22.02 9.27
C GLN A 273 0.95 22.16 10.67
N LEU A 274 2.29 22.03 10.80
CA LEU A 274 3.02 22.18 12.07
C LEU A 274 2.70 23.52 12.75
N ASN A 275 2.67 24.61 11.98
CA ASN A 275 2.37 25.96 12.49
C ASN A 275 0.89 26.15 12.92
N SER A 276 0.01 25.24 12.55
CA SER A 276 -1.43 25.31 12.83
C SER A 276 -1.93 24.25 13.83
N LEU A 277 -1.02 23.45 14.41
CA LEU A 277 -1.40 22.43 15.37
C LEU A 277 -1.94 23.07 16.67
N PRO A 278 -3.00 22.50 17.26
CA PRO A 278 -3.51 22.96 18.56
C PRO A 278 -2.54 22.62 19.69
N GLN A 279 -2.65 23.34 20.80
CA GLN A 279 -1.87 23.09 22.01
C GLN A 279 -2.05 21.61 22.48
N GLY A 280 -0.96 20.98 22.90
CA GLY A 280 -0.94 19.58 23.35
C GLY A 280 -0.93 18.54 22.23
N LEU A 281 -0.79 18.96 20.96
CA LEU A 281 -0.48 18.09 19.84
C LEU A 281 0.94 18.38 19.35
N VAL A 282 1.86 17.44 19.58
CA VAL A 282 3.26 17.56 19.17
C VAL A 282 3.41 17.07 17.72
N GLY A 283 3.84 17.96 16.83
CA GLY A 283 4.06 17.65 15.41
C GLY A 283 5.52 17.34 15.12
N ILE A 284 5.75 16.32 14.30
CA ILE A 284 7.07 15.95 13.74
C ILE A 284 6.91 15.88 12.21
N GLU A 285 7.67 16.71 11.48
CA GLU A 285 7.60 16.72 10.01
C GLU A 285 8.09 15.38 9.44
N ARG A 286 9.23 14.90 9.91
CA ARG A 286 9.83 13.63 9.51
C ARG A 286 10.84 13.20 10.58
N THR A 287 10.86 11.91 10.88
CA THR A 287 11.94 11.32 11.69
C THR A 287 13.26 11.31 10.91
N GLN A 288 14.37 11.50 11.59
CA GLN A 288 15.70 11.52 10.97
C GLN A 288 16.11 10.13 10.47
N ASN A 289 15.67 9.10 11.17
CA ASN A 289 15.94 7.70 10.85
C ASN A 289 14.80 6.80 11.36
N VAL A 290 14.88 5.53 11.03
CA VAL A 290 13.87 4.54 11.43
C VAL A 290 13.91 4.26 12.94
N GLN A 291 15.05 4.38 13.60
CA GLN A 291 15.20 4.12 15.04
C GLN A 291 14.42 5.15 15.87
N GLU A 292 14.41 6.41 15.43
CA GLU A 292 13.57 7.45 16.03
C GLU A 292 12.08 7.12 15.91
N LEU A 293 11.64 6.61 14.76
CA LEU A 293 10.27 6.17 14.56
C LEU A 293 9.92 4.97 15.46
N VAL A 294 10.82 4.00 15.58
CA VAL A 294 10.68 2.84 16.49
C VAL A 294 10.58 3.29 17.95
N ALA A 295 11.38 4.29 18.36
CA ALA A 295 11.32 4.83 19.70
C ALA A 295 9.98 5.52 19.99
N LEU A 296 9.41 6.24 19.01
CA LEU A 296 8.07 6.84 19.13
C LEU A 296 6.98 5.77 19.28
N TYR A 297 6.97 4.73 18.43
CA TYR A 297 6.05 3.61 18.58
C TYR A 297 6.21 2.95 19.96
N SER A 298 7.44 2.61 20.36
CA SER A 298 7.70 1.93 21.63
C SER A 298 7.35 2.75 22.87
N LYS A 299 7.40 4.09 22.78
CA LYS A 299 7.02 5.00 23.86
C LYS A 299 5.51 5.17 23.95
N ALA A 300 4.77 5.04 22.86
CA ALA A 300 3.34 5.25 22.83
C ALA A 300 2.59 4.17 23.62
N ASP A 301 1.55 4.57 24.35
CA ASP A 301 0.65 3.66 25.02
C ASP A 301 -0.42 3.13 24.05
N VAL A 302 -0.71 3.94 23.00
CA VAL A 302 -1.61 3.57 21.91
C VAL A 302 -1.20 4.26 20.59
N PHE A 303 -1.32 3.54 19.50
CA PHE A 303 -1.22 4.07 18.15
C PHE A 303 -2.62 4.24 17.55
N ILE A 304 -2.91 5.40 16.95
CA ILE A 304 -4.18 5.66 16.29
C ILE A 304 -4.00 5.85 14.78
N ASN A 305 -4.87 5.23 14.00
CA ASN A 305 -4.90 5.34 12.54
C ASN A 305 -6.33 5.60 12.03
N PRO A 306 -6.80 6.87 12.07
CA PRO A 306 -8.15 7.23 11.66
C PRO A 306 -8.24 7.43 10.13
N THR A 307 -7.69 6.51 9.36
CA THR A 307 -7.67 6.61 7.89
C THR A 307 -9.04 6.34 7.28
N TYR A 308 -9.42 7.13 6.26
CA TYR A 308 -10.63 6.95 5.45
C TYR A 308 -10.39 6.11 4.20
N ALA A 309 -9.13 5.93 3.82
CA ALA A 309 -8.75 5.11 2.66
C ALA A 309 -7.37 4.49 2.87
N ASP A 310 -7.32 3.19 3.04
CA ASP A 310 -6.09 2.39 3.02
C ASP A 310 -6.43 0.93 2.73
N ASN A 311 -5.59 0.26 1.95
CA ASN A 311 -5.83 -1.13 1.59
C ASN A 311 -5.29 -2.11 2.64
N PHE A 312 -4.11 -1.83 3.19
CA PHE A 312 -3.51 -2.57 4.30
C PHE A 312 -2.35 -1.74 4.89
N PRO A 313 -2.61 -0.86 5.87
CA PRO A 313 -1.63 0.11 6.35
C PRO A 313 -0.48 -0.54 7.11
N THR A 314 0.73 -0.38 6.61
CA THR A 314 1.95 -0.91 7.26
C THR A 314 2.23 -0.26 8.61
N VAL A 315 1.78 0.98 8.83
CA VAL A 315 1.92 1.68 10.11
C VAL A 315 1.23 0.95 11.28
N ASN A 316 0.12 0.24 11.02
CA ASN A 316 -0.51 -0.61 12.02
C ASN A 316 0.41 -1.79 12.39
N LEU A 317 1.08 -2.38 11.39
CA LEU A 317 2.00 -3.50 11.59
C LEU A 317 3.25 -3.06 12.33
N GLU A 318 3.75 -1.86 12.03
CA GLU A 318 4.90 -1.24 12.68
C GLU A 318 4.61 -0.99 14.17
N ALA A 319 3.42 -0.47 14.50
CA ALA A 319 2.96 -0.28 15.87
C ALA A 319 2.90 -1.63 16.62
N LEU A 320 2.21 -2.62 16.07
CA LEU A 320 2.12 -3.97 16.65
C LEU A 320 3.50 -4.60 16.88
N ALA A 321 4.40 -4.47 15.90
CA ALA A 321 5.76 -5.02 15.99
C ALA A 321 6.58 -4.37 17.12
N CYS A 322 6.33 -3.08 17.41
CA CYS A 322 6.90 -2.37 18.56
C CYS A 322 6.17 -2.65 19.88
N GLY A 323 5.11 -3.47 19.86
CA GLY A 323 4.33 -3.82 21.04
C GLY A 323 3.27 -2.77 21.42
N THR A 324 2.87 -1.91 20.49
CA THR A 324 1.93 -0.82 20.72
C THR A 324 0.54 -1.20 20.20
N PRO A 325 -0.50 -1.19 21.07
CA PRO A 325 -1.88 -1.43 20.65
C PRO A 325 -2.37 -0.41 19.63
N VAL A 326 -3.31 -0.82 18.76
CA VAL A 326 -3.78 0.00 17.65
C VAL A 326 -5.27 0.32 17.79
N ILE A 327 -5.64 1.58 17.65
CA ILE A 327 -7.02 2.00 17.39
C ILE A 327 -7.11 2.43 15.92
N THR A 328 -8.02 1.85 15.17
CA THR A 328 -8.17 2.19 13.75
C THR A 328 -9.63 2.25 13.34
N TYR A 329 -9.91 3.04 12.29
CA TYR A 329 -11.25 3.03 11.71
C TYR A 329 -11.55 1.72 10.97
N ARG A 330 -12.85 1.39 10.86
CA ARG A 330 -13.37 0.31 10.01
C ARG A 330 -13.25 0.72 8.55
N THR A 331 -12.03 0.72 8.04
CA THR A 331 -11.69 1.20 6.70
C THR A 331 -10.69 0.26 6.03
N GLY A 332 -11.01 -0.18 4.83
CA GLY A 332 -10.10 -1.00 4.04
C GLY A 332 -9.72 -2.30 4.76
N GLY A 333 -8.47 -2.70 4.59
CA GLY A 333 -7.87 -3.81 5.33
C GLY A 333 -7.29 -3.41 6.69
N SER A 334 -7.52 -2.19 7.16
CA SER A 334 -6.99 -1.71 8.44
C SER A 334 -7.44 -2.57 9.64
N PRO A 335 -8.72 -3.00 9.72
CA PRO A 335 -9.19 -3.91 10.77
C PRO A 335 -8.51 -5.29 10.76
N GLU A 336 -8.06 -5.77 9.60
CA GLU A 336 -7.44 -7.10 9.48
C GLU A 336 -6.10 -7.20 10.21
N ALA A 337 -5.44 -6.06 10.45
CA ALA A 337 -4.17 -6.02 11.17
C ALA A 337 -4.32 -6.39 12.65
N ILE A 338 -5.47 -6.16 13.28
CA ILE A 338 -5.69 -6.28 14.71
C ILE A 338 -6.73 -7.35 15.07
N ASP A 339 -6.77 -7.70 16.34
CA ASP A 339 -7.82 -8.48 17.00
C ASP A 339 -8.15 -7.82 18.36
N GLU A 340 -9.07 -8.39 19.11
CA GLU A 340 -9.52 -7.90 20.41
C GLU A 340 -8.42 -7.77 21.48
N ARG A 341 -7.30 -8.49 21.32
CA ARG A 341 -6.15 -8.45 22.23
C ARG A 341 -5.12 -7.41 21.86
N THR A 342 -5.22 -6.85 20.64
CA THR A 342 -4.16 -6.01 20.06
C THR A 342 -4.67 -4.65 19.58
N GLY A 343 -5.98 -4.42 19.63
CA GLY A 343 -6.52 -3.13 19.25
C GLY A 343 -8.03 -3.04 19.25
N VAL A 344 -8.52 -1.85 18.87
CA VAL A 344 -9.95 -1.52 18.77
C VAL A 344 -10.26 -0.98 17.39
N VAL A 345 -11.34 -1.50 16.79
CA VAL A 345 -11.90 -0.97 15.54
C VAL A 345 -13.04 -0.02 15.87
N VAL A 346 -12.96 1.21 15.41
CA VAL A 346 -13.95 2.27 15.56
C VAL A 346 -14.62 2.54 14.21
N GLU A 347 -15.88 2.92 14.19
CA GLU A 347 -16.56 3.27 12.94
C GLU A 347 -15.93 4.50 12.28
N GLN A 348 -15.90 4.52 10.96
CA GLN A 348 -15.25 5.59 10.20
C GLN A 348 -15.90 6.95 10.50
N GLY A 349 -15.08 7.91 10.92
CA GLY A 349 -15.51 9.28 11.25
C GLY A 349 -16.07 9.43 12.65
N ASP A 350 -16.14 8.38 13.45
CA ASP A 350 -16.58 8.44 14.84
C ASP A 350 -15.44 8.88 15.77
N VAL A 351 -15.24 10.18 15.89
CA VAL A 351 -14.23 10.77 16.77
C VAL A 351 -14.52 10.48 18.25
N ASN A 352 -15.80 10.42 18.64
CA ASN A 352 -16.17 10.09 20.03
C ASN A 352 -15.81 8.64 20.35
N GLY A 353 -16.04 7.71 19.41
CA GLY A 353 -15.59 6.33 19.53
C GLY A 353 -14.06 6.20 19.66
N LEU A 354 -13.27 7.08 19.00
CA LEU A 354 -11.81 7.14 19.21
C LEU A 354 -11.48 7.56 20.63
N VAL A 355 -12.18 8.57 21.18
CA VAL A 355 -12.01 9.04 22.58
C VAL A 355 -12.31 7.92 23.56
N GLU A 356 -13.45 7.26 23.41
CA GLU A 356 -13.86 6.13 24.27
C GLU A 356 -12.86 4.98 24.22
N ALA A 357 -12.36 4.63 23.02
CA ALA A 357 -11.35 3.62 22.87
C ALA A 357 -10.02 3.98 23.56
N ILE A 358 -9.61 5.25 23.50
CA ILE A 358 -8.40 5.74 24.19
C ILE A 358 -8.60 5.69 25.70
N TYR A 359 -9.75 6.11 26.23
CA TYR A 359 -10.06 6.06 27.66
C TYR A 359 -10.05 4.62 28.16
N ARG A 360 -10.71 3.71 27.44
CA ARG A 360 -10.69 2.29 27.77
C ARG A 360 -9.27 1.71 27.79
N MET A 361 -8.42 2.06 26.83
CA MET A 361 -7.03 1.57 26.82
C MET A 361 -6.17 2.14 27.95
N LYS A 362 -6.52 3.32 28.50
CA LYS A 362 -5.86 3.86 29.71
C LYS A 362 -6.27 3.11 30.96
N GLU A 363 -7.56 2.75 31.07
CA GLU A 363 -8.12 2.03 32.23
C GLU A 363 -7.76 0.55 32.22
N ASP A 364 -7.83 -0.09 31.04
CA ASP A 364 -7.54 -1.52 30.82
C ASP A 364 -6.56 -1.68 29.63
N PRO A 365 -5.27 -1.52 29.87
CA PRO A 365 -4.25 -1.57 28.83
C PRO A 365 -4.12 -2.94 28.18
N LEU A 366 -4.09 -2.97 26.83
CA LEU A 366 -3.81 -4.18 26.09
C LEU A 366 -2.32 -4.57 26.18
N SER A 367 -2.07 -5.86 26.12
CA SER A 367 -0.73 -6.44 26.30
C SER A 367 0.21 -6.10 25.14
N SER A 368 1.32 -5.41 25.44
CA SER A 368 2.40 -5.15 24.48
C SER A 368 2.98 -6.47 23.93
N ALA A 369 3.03 -7.52 24.74
CA ALA A 369 3.50 -8.83 24.32
C ALA A 369 2.54 -9.48 23.30
N ASP A 370 1.22 -9.32 23.46
CA ASP A 370 0.24 -9.84 22.50
C ASP A 370 0.30 -9.08 21.17
N CYS A 371 0.49 -7.76 21.20
CA CYS A 371 0.73 -6.97 19.98
C CYS A 371 1.95 -7.49 19.22
N ARG A 372 3.08 -7.64 19.91
CA ARG A 372 4.31 -8.18 19.31
C ARG A 372 4.10 -9.59 18.77
N LYS A 373 3.50 -10.48 19.51
CA LYS A 373 3.22 -11.88 19.13
C LYS A 373 2.33 -11.96 17.88
N ARG A 374 1.34 -11.06 17.76
CA ARG A 374 0.52 -10.97 16.55
C ARG A 374 1.35 -10.58 15.33
N ALA A 375 2.21 -9.55 15.46
CA ALA A 375 3.10 -9.14 14.38
C ALA A 375 4.02 -10.31 13.95
N GLU A 376 4.62 -11.05 14.89
CA GLU A 376 5.49 -12.21 14.63
C GLU A 376 4.76 -13.35 13.94
N LYS A 377 3.51 -13.61 14.35
CA LYS A 377 2.72 -14.71 13.80
C LYS A 377 2.20 -14.41 12.41
N CYS A 378 1.71 -13.18 12.17
CA CYS A 378 0.91 -12.86 11.01
C CYS A 378 1.64 -11.97 9.99
N PHE A 379 2.58 -11.12 10.43
CA PHE A 379 3.10 -10.02 9.63
C PHE A 379 4.62 -9.95 9.58
N ASP A 380 5.32 -11.02 9.96
CA ASP A 380 6.75 -11.14 9.72
C ASP A 380 7.04 -11.03 8.22
N LYS A 381 7.83 -10.03 7.82
CA LYS A 381 8.11 -9.76 6.41
C LYS A 381 8.71 -10.97 5.70
N ASP A 382 9.60 -11.70 6.36
CA ASP A 382 10.30 -12.82 5.73
C ASP A 382 9.30 -13.95 5.43
N LYS A 383 8.41 -14.27 6.36
CA LYS A 383 7.31 -15.23 6.13
C LYS A 383 6.27 -14.76 5.12
N CYS A 384 5.96 -13.45 5.10
CA CYS A 384 5.01 -12.90 4.14
C CYS A 384 5.56 -12.93 2.71
N PHE A 385 6.82 -12.55 2.51
CA PHE A 385 7.41 -12.52 1.17
C PHE A 385 7.86 -13.90 0.68
N GLU A 386 8.15 -14.86 1.58
CA GLU A 386 8.37 -16.25 1.22
C GLU A 386 7.16 -16.88 0.51
N LYS A 387 5.93 -16.51 0.90
CA LYS A 387 4.69 -16.95 0.23
C LYS A 387 4.64 -16.54 -1.25
N TYR A 388 5.28 -15.43 -1.63
CA TYR A 388 5.41 -15.05 -3.05
C TYR A 388 6.31 -16.04 -3.80
N VAL A 389 7.46 -16.37 -3.23
CA VAL A 389 8.41 -17.33 -3.83
C VAL A 389 7.78 -18.72 -3.92
N GLU A 390 7.10 -19.17 -2.85
CA GLU A 390 6.34 -20.43 -2.87
C GLU A 390 5.28 -20.45 -3.98
N LEU A 391 4.62 -19.30 -4.21
CA LEU A 391 3.66 -19.17 -5.31
C LEU A 391 4.36 -19.28 -6.67
N TYR A 392 5.49 -18.58 -6.85
CA TYR A 392 6.24 -18.64 -8.10
C TYR A 392 6.68 -20.07 -8.41
N GLU A 393 7.19 -20.81 -7.41
CA GLU A 393 7.58 -22.22 -7.56
C GLU A 393 6.42 -23.12 -7.99
N LYS A 394 5.21 -22.83 -7.55
CA LYS A 394 3.99 -23.58 -7.91
C LYS A 394 3.46 -23.24 -9.31
N LEU A 395 3.85 -22.10 -9.86
CA LEU A 395 3.35 -21.63 -11.17
C LEU A 395 4.20 -22.08 -12.34
N ILE A 396 5.48 -22.31 -12.10
CA ILE A 396 6.46 -22.74 -13.12
C ILE A 396 6.68 -24.27 -13.03
#